data_19b2798137d6b0473531f376cc41eb34
#
_entry.id   19b2798137d6b0473531f376cc41eb34
#
_cell.length_a   1.000
_cell.length_b   1.000
_cell.length_c   1.000
_cell.angle_alpha   90.00
_cell.angle_beta   90.00
_cell.angle_gamma   90.00
#
_symmetry.space_group_name_H-M   'P 1'
#
loop_
_entity.id
_entity.type
_entity.pdbx_description
1 polymer ?
#
loop_
_entity_poly.entity_id
_entity_poly.type
_entity_poly.pdbx_seq_one_letter_code
_entity_poly.pdbx_strand_id
1 'polypeptide(L)'
;MGYTVFVFLRKRGPVMVEIIEVKTPAQRREFVTFPTKMYRDVPQYIPGTYEDDMEDWDERKNPAFAYCQARCWLAQRHGETVGRIGAILSRKANEKWHTRRLRFTQVDFIDDAEVSAALFGAVESWARELGCDEVHGPLGFTDLDREGLLVEGFDRVSCWFTYYNHPYYLEHLTRLGYEKDVDWVENLIHIPQSGPIPERWAKISNFVLR
;
A
#
# COMPACT_ATOMS: atom_id res chain seq x y z
N MET A 1 -33.17 -45.34 -28.21
CA MET A 1 -32.33 -45.55 -27.02
C MET A 1 -31.33 -44.40 -26.97
N GLY A 2 -31.47 -43.52 -25.99
CA GLY A 2 -30.53 -42.38 -25.78
C GLY A 2 -29.54 -42.75 -24.68
N TYR A 3 -28.25 -42.57 -24.92
CA TYR A 3 -27.20 -42.76 -23.93
C TYR A 3 -26.71 -41.38 -23.45
N THR A 4 -26.82 -41.13 -22.13
CA THR A 4 -26.29 -39.88 -21.50
C THR A 4 -25.00 -40.21 -20.78
N VAL A 5 -23.89 -39.53 -21.16
CA VAL A 5 -22.58 -39.63 -20.49
C VAL A 5 -22.52 -38.54 -19.42
N PHE A 6 -22.40 -38.91 -18.16
CA PHE A 6 -22.15 -37.97 -17.07
C PHE A 6 -20.66 -37.81 -16.86
N VAL A 7 -20.15 -36.58 -17.03
CA VAL A 7 -18.76 -36.20 -16.65
C VAL A 7 -18.79 -35.66 -15.24
N PHE A 8 -18.15 -36.33 -14.31
CA PHE A 8 -17.91 -35.81 -12.97
C PHE A 8 -16.74 -34.81 -13.05
N LEU A 9 -17.08 -33.54 -13.13
CA LEU A 9 -16.10 -32.48 -12.88
C LEU A 9 -15.82 -32.45 -11.38
N ARG A 10 -14.69 -33.02 -10.97
CA ARG A 10 -14.18 -32.84 -9.61
C ARG A 10 -14.03 -31.33 -9.38
N LYS A 11 -14.96 -30.71 -8.65
CA LYS A 11 -14.76 -29.35 -8.16
C LYS A 11 -13.47 -29.41 -7.34
N ARG A 12 -12.40 -28.79 -7.84
CA ARG A 12 -11.24 -28.49 -7.00
C ARG A 12 -11.82 -27.67 -5.85
N GLY A 13 -11.61 -28.12 -4.61
CA GLY A 13 -11.98 -27.36 -3.43
C GLY A 13 -11.37 -25.95 -3.54
N PRO A 14 -11.91 -24.96 -2.83
CA PRO A 14 -11.36 -23.62 -2.85
C PRO A 14 -9.87 -23.73 -2.53
N VAL A 15 -9.02 -23.23 -3.43
CA VAL A 15 -7.59 -23.16 -3.19
C VAL A 15 -7.41 -22.02 -2.22
N MET A 16 -7.17 -22.35 -0.96
CA MET A 16 -6.97 -21.37 0.10
C MET A 16 -5.79 -20.47 -0.23
N VAL A 17 -5.95 -19.17 0.01
CA VAL A 17 -4.86 -18.20 -0.02
C VAL A 17 -3.97 -18.47 1.19
N GLU A 18 -2.69 -18.70 0.96
CA GLU A 18 -1.68 -18.84 2.01
C GLU A 18 -1.06 -17.48 2.32
N ILE A 19 -1.02 -17.10 3.59
CA ILE A 19 -0.36 -15.88 4.05
C ILE A 19 1.01 -16.24 4.60
N ILE A 20 2.05 -15.65 4.01
CA ILE A 20 3.44 -15.88 4.36
C ILE A 20 4.04 -14.59 4.94
N GLU A 21 4.45 -14.62 6.20
CA GLU A 21 5.22 -13.52 6.79
C GLU A 21 6.61 -13.45 6.15
N VAL A 22 7.00 -12.26 5.72
CA VAL A 22 8.30 -12.00 5.07
C VAL A 22 9.42 -12.02 6.10
N LYS A 23 10.26 -13.06 6.06
CA LYS A 23 11.38 -13.25 7.01
C LYS A 23 12.73 -13.38 6.34
N THR A 24 12.76 -13.73 5.05
CA THR A 24 14.00 -13.97 4.31
C THR A 24 14.28 -12.88 3.30
N PRO A 25 15.55 -12.67 2.90
CA PRO A 25 15.89 -11.73 1.83
C PRO A 25 15.19 -12.03 0.50
N ALA A 26 14.95 -13.31 0.18
CA ALA A 26 14.23 -13.71 -1.03
C ALA A 26 12.76 -13.28 -0.97
N GLN A 27 12.09 -13.50 0.17
CA GLN A 27 10.71 -13.05 0.38
C GLN A 27 10.60 -11.52 0.36
N ARG A 28 11.57 -10.80 0.96
CA ARG A 28 11.62 -9.34 0.92
C ARG A 28 11.75 -8.83 -0.53
N ARG A 29 12.61 -9.46 -1.33
CA ARG A 29 12.72 -9.13 -2.76
C ARG A 29 11.40 -9.34 -3.48
N GLU A 30 10.74 -10.47 -3.24
CA GLU A 30 9.43 -10.77 -3.84
C GLU A 30 8.38 -9.72 -3.42
N PHE A 31 8.35 -9.35 -2.14
CA PHE A 31 7.48 -8.32 -1.60
C PHE A 31 7.69 -6.97 -2.31
N VAL A 32 8.93 -6.51 -2.40
CA VAL A 32 9.28 -5.22 -3.01
C VAL A 32 9.02 -5.19 -4.52
N THR A 33 9.28 -6.28 -5.24
CA THR A 33 9.13 -6.33 -6.70
C THR A 33 7.72 -6.71 -7.18
N PHE A 34 6.84 -7.15 -6.30
CA PHE A 34 5.48 -7.59 -6.68
C PHE A 34 4.69 -6.52 -7.44
N PRO A 35 4.61 -5.23 -7.00
CA PRO A 35 3.83 -4.23 -7.73
C PRO A 35 4.38 -3.95 -9.13
N THR A 36 5.70 -4.00 -9.34
CA THR A 36 6.29 -3.84 -10.67
C THR A 36 5.84 -4.95 -11.64
N LYS A 37 5.63 -6.17 -11.13
CA LYS A 37 5.07 -7.27 -11.92
C LYS A 37 3.58 -7.07 -12.16
N MET A 38 2.83 -6.66 -11.13
CA MET A 38 1.39 -6.50 -11.16
C MET A 38 0.96 -5.36 -12.09
N TYR A 39 1.67 -4.23 -12.05
CA TYR A 39 1.35 -3.01 -12.81
C TYR A 39 2.17 -2.84 -14.09
N ARG A 40 2.85 -3.88 -14.58
CA ARG A 40 3.77 -3.78 -15.75
C ARG A 40 3.12 -3.17 -17.00
N ASP A 41 1.82 -3.37 -17.18
CA ASP A 41 1.06 -2.92 -18.34
C ASP A 41 0.22 -1.67 -18.05
N VAL A 42 0.47 -1.01 -16.90
CA VAL A 42 -0.23 0.20 -16.45
C VAL A 42 0.68 1.41 -16.62
N PRO A 43 0.44 2.26 -17.65
CA PRO A 43 1.32 3.40 -17.95
C PRO A 43 1.30 4.51 -16.88
N GLN A 44 0.30 4.54 -16.01
CA GLN A 44 0.17 5.51 -14.92
C GLN A 44 0.98 5.11 -13.67
N TYR A 45 1.37 3.84 -13.57
CA TYR A 45 2.16 3.35 -12.43
C TYR A 45 3.62 3.77 -12.54
N ILE A 46 4.13 4.41 -11.52
CA ILE A 46 5.55 4.75 -11.39
C ILE A 46 6.14 3.86 -10.29
N PRO A 47 7.06 2.94 -10.63
CA PRO A 47 7.73 2.10 -9.65
C PRO A 47 8.59 2.93 -8.70
N GLY A 48 8.73 2.47 -7.47
CA GLY A 48 9.74 2.94 -6.54
C GLY A 48 11.15 2.55 -6.98
N THR A 49 12.15 3.13 -6.32
CA THR A 49 13.54 2.71 -6.46
C THR A 49 13.72 1.42 -5.68
N TYR A 50 14.17 0.37 -6.35
CA TYR A 50 14.32 -0.96 -5.75
C TYR A 50 15.19 -0.94 -4.48
N GLU A 51 16.28 -0.20 -4.52
CA GLU A 51 17.22 -0.08 -3.41
C GLU A 51 16.56 0.57 -2.20
N ASP A 52 15.84 1.68 -2.39
CA ASP A 52 15.14 2.40 -1.33
C ASP A 52 14.02 1.55 -0.73
N ASP A 53 13.20 0.93 -1.57
CA ASP A 53 12.12 0.04 -1.11
C ASP A 53 12.67 -1.18 -0.34
N MET A 54 13.88 -1.68 -0.66
CA MET A 54 14.54 -2.75 0.10
C MET A 54 15.10 -2.24 1.43
N GLU A 55 15.60 -1.00 1.49
CA GLU A 55 16.17 -0.37 2.68
C GLU A 55 15.09 0.02 3.69
N ASP A 56 13.91 0.42 3.23
CA ASP A 56 12.76 0.73 4.09
C ASP A 56 12.44 -0.40 5.08
N TRP A 57 12.64 -1.65 4.65
CA TRP A 57 12.36 -2.84 5.46
C TRP A 57 13.62 -3.46 6.08
N ASP A 58 14.77 -2.79 6.04
CA ASP A 58 15.98 -3.24 6.74
C ASP A 58 16.15 -2.50 8.08
N GLU A 59 15.90 -3.20 9.19
CA GLU A 59 16.02 -2.66 10.54
C GLU A 59 17.40 -2.04 10.85
N ARG A 60 18.44 -2.43 10.11
CA ARG A 60 19.81 -1.89 10.28
C ARG A 60 20.05 -0.61 9.51
N LYS A 61 19.19 -0.31 8.52
CA LYS A 61 19.34 0.84 7.62
C LYS A 61 18.28 1.91 7.87
N ASN A 62 17.04 1.51 8.07
CA ASN A 62 15.95 2.44 8.32
C ASN A 62 15.91 2.89 9.80
N PRO A 63 16.24 4.18 10.09
CA PRO A 63 16.29 4.67 11.47
C PRO A 63 14.92 4.68 12.18
N ALA A 64 13.83 4.57 11.44
CA ALA A 64 12.49 4.50 12.03
C ALA A 64 12.29 3.27 12.91
N PHE A 65 13.04 2.19 12.71
CA PHE A 65 12.97 1.01 13.58
C PHE A 65 13.42 1.27 15.03
N ALA A 66 14.08 2.39 15.31
CA ALA A 66 14.34 2.81 16.68
C ALA A 66 13.04 3.05 17.50
N TYR A 67 11.93 3.39 16.84
CA TYR A 67 10.63 3.65 17.48
C TYR A 67 9.44 2.97 16.79
N CYS A 68 9.68 2.25 15.70
CA CYS A 68 8.67 1.45 14.99
C CYS A 68 8.92 -0.04 15.14
N GLN A 69 7.86 -0.82 14.98
CA GLN A 69 7.90 -2.25 14.65
C GLN A 69 7.18 -2.42 13.34
N ALA A 70 7.67 -3.30 12.48
CA ALA A 70 7.04 -3.53 11.18
C ALA A 70 7.07 -5.00 10.79
N ARG A 71 6.05 -5.44 10.05
CA ARG A 71 5.96 -6.77 9.43
C ARG A 71 5.42 -6.65 8.01
N CYS A 72 5.78 -7.58 7.17
CA CYS A 72 5.26 -7.71 5.81
C CYS A 72 4.71 -9.11 5.58
N TRP A 73 3.69 -9.22 4.75
CA TRP A 73 3.12 -10.49 4.32
C TRP A 73 2.94 -10.55 2.82
N LEU A 74 3.10 -11.75 2.29
CA LEU A 74 2.73 -12.13 0.94
C LEU A 74 1.50 -13.01 1.00
N ALA A 75 0.55 -12.79 0.10
CA ALA A 75 -0.51 -13.73 -0.18
C ALA A 75 -0.10 -14.61 -1.37
N GLN A 76 -0.12 -15.92 -1.22
CA GLN A 76 0.23 -16.87 -2.28
C GLN A 76 -0.94 -17.81 -2.59
N ARG A 77 -1.06 -18.14 -3.88
CA ARG A 77 -1.99 -19.14 -4.38
C ARG A 77 -1.27 -20.02 -5.39
N HIS A 78 -1.24 -21.33 -5.17
CA HIS A 78 -0.46 -22.28 -5.98
C HIS A 78 1.05 -21.98 -6.06
N GLY A 79 1.62 -21.36 -5.02
CA GLY A 79 3.03 -20.96 -5.00
C GLY A 79 3.35 -19.66 -5.75
N GLU A 80 2.34 -18.99 -6.32
CA GLU A 80 2.48 -17.68 -6.96
C GLU A 80 1.99 -16.57 -6.01
N THR A 81 2.74 -15.48 -5.94
CA THR A 81 2.33 -14.29 -5.17
C THR A 81 1.20 -13.57 -5.89
N VAL A 82 0.09 -13.39 -5.19
CA VAL A 82 -1.14 -12.74 -5.66
C VAL A 82 -1.48 -11.47 -4.88
N GLY A 83 -0.69 -11.15 -3.87
CA GLY A 83 -0.82 -9.91 -3.12
C GLY A 83 0.27 -9.74 -2.06
N ARG A 84 0.40 -8.52 -1.58
CA ARG A 84 1.30 -8.13 -0.49
C ARG A 84 0.66 -7.09 0.41
N ILE A 85 1.09 -7.01 1.66
CA ILE A 85 0.75 -5.94 2.59
C ILE A 85 1.84 -5.80 3.63
N GLY A 86 2.17 -4.55 3.98
CA GLY A 86 3.00 -4.23 5.12
C GLY A 86 2.18 -3.65 6.28
N ALA A 87 2.72 -3.72 7.49
CA ALA A 87 2.14 -3.02 8.62
C ALA A 87 3.23 -2.45 9.55
N ILE A 88 2.95 -1.30 10.16
CA ILE A 88 3.89 -0.53 10.95
C ILE A 88 3.21 -0.06 12.24
N LEU A 89 3.79 -0.41 13.38
CA LEU A 89 3.44 0.18 14.68
C LEU A 89 4.44 1.30 14.98
N SER A 90 4.00 2.55 14.98
CA SER A 90 4.81 3.68 15.45
C SER A 90 4.49 3.99 16.91
N ARG A 91 5.40 3.61 17.82
CA ARG A 91 5.24 3.90 19.26
C ARG A 91 5.20 5.39 19.53
N LYS A 92 6.06 6.17 18.87
CA LYS A 92 6.10 7.64 19.02
C LYS A 92 4.80 8.32 18.57
N ALA A 93 4.22 7.86 17.43
CA ALA A 93 2.97 8.42 16.95
C ALA A 93 1.82 8.10 17.92
N ASN A 94 1.71 6.85 18.35
CA ASN A 94 0.68 6.41 19.29
C ASN A 94 0.78 7.14 20.64
N GLU A 95 1.99 7.33 21.16
CA GLU A 95 2.23 8.10 22.38
C GLU A 95 1.84 9.58 22.21
N LYS A 96 2.34 10.22 21.15
CA LYS A 96 2.08 11.64 20.86
C LYS A 96 0.60 11.97 20.68
N TRP A 97 -0.14 11.08 19.99
CA TRP A 97 -1.54 11.29 19.65
C TRP A 97 -2.52 10.59 20.60
N HIS A 98 -2.01 9.90 21.64
CA HIS A 98 -2.80 9.12 22.60
C HIS A 98 -3.72 8.11 21.91
N THR A 99 -3.20 7.42 20.88
CA THR A 99 -3.92 6.41 20.09
C THR A 99 -3.29 5.04 20.26
N ARG A 100 -4.00 4.00 19.78
CA ARG A 100 -3.51 2.61 19.68
C ARG A 100 -3.74 2.11 18.27
N ARG A 101 -3.06 2.74 17.31
CA ARG A 101 -3.22 2.49 15.89
C ARG A 101 -2.07 1.68 15.32
N LEU A 102 -2.40 0.71 14.46
CA LEU A 102 -1.46 0.07 13.56
C LEU A 102 -1.66 0.65 12.15
N ARG A 103 -0.58 1.02 11.47
CA ARG A 103 -0.63 1.46 10.07
C ARG A 103 -0.55 0.24 9.17
N PHE A 104 -1.38 0.15 8.11
CA PHE A 104 -1.06 -0.70 6.96
C PHE A 104 -0.40 0.14 5.87
N THR A 105 0.43 -0.49 5.02
CA THR A 105 1.20 0.17 3.98
C THR A 105 1.52 -0.79 2.84
N GLN A 106 1.98 -0.26 1.71
CA GLN A 106 2.47 -1.04 0.56
C GLN A 106 1.55 -2.24 0.26
N VAL A 107 0.25 -1.97 0.14
CA VAL A 107 -0.76 -2.99 -0.13
C VAL A 107 -1.03 -3.08 -1.62
N ASP A 108 -0.80 -4.27 -2.19
CA ASP A 108 -1.10 -4.58 -3.59
C ASP A 108 -1.67 -5.99 -3.68
N PHE A 109 -2.77 -6.18 -4.43
CA PHE A 109 -3.41 -7.48 -4.59
C PHE A 109 -4.25 -7.54 -5.86
N ILE A 110 -4.42 -8.74 -6.39
CA ILE A 110 -5.32 -9.00 -7.52
C ILE A 110 -6.79 -8.79 -7.09
N ASP A 111 -7.68 -8.54 -8.06
CA ASP A 111 -9.13 -8.39 -7.80
C ASP A 111 -9.75 -9.72 -7.33
N ASP A 112 -9.54 -10.02 -6.07
CA ASP A 112 -10.01 -11.25 -5.42
C ASP A 112 -10.31 -11.00 -3.93
N ALA A 113 -11.56 -11.23 -3.53
CA ALA A 113 -12.04 -10.95 -2.18
C ALA A 113 -11.38 -11.84 -1.10
N GLU A 114 -10.99 -13.07 -1.44
CA GLU A 114 -10.28 -13.96 -0.53
C GLU A 114 -8.86 -13.44 -0.26
N VAL A 115 -8.18 -12.94 -1.30
CA VAL A 115 -6.82 -12.39 -1.19
C VAL A 115 -6.81 -11.14 -0.30
N SER A 116 -7.70 -10.18 -0.58
CA SER A 116 -7.78 -8.97 0.23
C SER A 116 -8.15 -9.28 1.69
N ALA A 117 -9.14 -10.14 1.92
CA ALA A 117 -9.55 -10.54 3.27
C ALA A 117 -8.41 -11.23 4.04
N ALA A 118 -7.64 -12.09 3.38
CA ALA A 118 -6.51 -12.78 4.00
C ALA A 118 -5.37 -11.81 4.39
N LEU A 119 -5.02 -10.86 3.50
CA LEU A 119 -3.99 -9.86 3.75
C LEU A 119 -4.35 -8.93 4.91
N PHE A 120 -5.55 -8.32 4.86
CA PHE A 120 -6.01 -7.44 5.92
C PHE A 120 -6.23 -8.20 7.23
N GLY A 121 -6.71 -9.44 7.17
CA GLY A 121 -6.84 -10.33 8.34
C GLY A 121 -5.51 -10.58 9.05
N ALA A 122 -4.39 -10.69 8.33
CA ALA A 122 -3.06 -10.81 8.93
C ALA A 122 -2.65 -9.53 9.68
N VAL A 123 -2.88 -8.37 9.07
CA VAL A 123 -2.62 -7.07 9.70
C VAL A 123 -3.46 -6.87 10.96
N GLU A 124 -4.75 -7.15 10.88
CA GLU A 124 -5.68 -7.03 12.01
C GLU A 124 -5.35 -8.01 13.14
N SER A 125 -4.90 -9.24 12.81
CA SER A 125 -4.45 -10.19 13.81
C SER A 125 -3.24 -9.65 14.58
N TRP A 126 -2.27 -9.10 13.85
CA TRP A 126 -1.11 -8.49 14.47
C TRP A 126 -1.45 -7.23 15.26
N ALA A 127 -2.39 -6.41 14.80
CA ALA A 127 -2.90 -5.25 15.55
C ALA A 127 -3.47 -5.68 16.92
N ARG A 128 -4.28 -6.75 16.95
CA ARG A 128 -4.84 -7.31 18.20
C ARG A 128 -3.74 -7.84 19.13
N GLU A 129 -2.72 -8.54 18.59
CA GLU A 129 -1.56 -9.01 19.35
C GLU A 129 -0.81 -7.85 20.03
N LEU A 130 -0.72 -6.70 19.37
CA LEU A 130 -0.06 -5.48 19.85
C LEU A 130 -0.95 -4.63 20.76
N GLY A 131 -2.22 -4.99 20.98
CA GLY A 131 -3.19 -4.23 21.76
C GLY A 131 -3.66 -2.96 21.06
N CYS A 132 -3.55 -2.89 19.72
CA CYS A 132 -4.14 -1.83 18.92
C CYS A 132 -5.64 -2.06 18.75
N ASP A 133 -6.40 -0.98 18.71
CA ASP A 133 -7.86 -0.98 18.51
C ASP A 133 -8.26 -0.45 17.14
N GLU A 134 -7.31 0.15 16.40
CA GLU A 134 -7.54 0.65 15.06
C GLU A 134 -6.41 0.22 14.10
N VAL A 135 -6.79 -0.05 12.83
CA VAL A 135 -5.89 -0.21 11.68
C VAL A 135 -6.23 0.89 10.69
N HIS A 136 -5.24 1.68 10.27
CA HIS A 136 -5.42 2.79 9.35
C HIS A 136 -4.33 2.84 8.27
N GLY A 137 -4.59 3.50 7.15
CA GLY A 137 -3.62 3.58 6.06
C GLY A 137 -4.28 3.69 4.68
N PRO A 138 -3.48 3.55 3.60
CA PRO A 138 -2.03 3.24 3.61
C PRO A 138 -1.19 4.41 4.12
N LEU A 139 -0.25 4.15 5.05
CA LEU A 139 0.67 5.15 5.61
C LEU A 139 2.06 4.51 5.83
N GLY A 140 3.12 5.24 5.52
CA GLY A 140 4.50 4.80 5.71
C GLY A 140 5.02 4.93 7.15
N PHE A 141 6.33 4.83 7.32
CA PHE A 141 7.01 5.05 8.60
C PHE A 141 6.89 6.51 9.06
N THR A 142 6.94 7.45 8.11
CA THR A 142 6.89 8.90 8.32
C THR A 142 5.89 9.55 7.38
N ASP A 143 5.58 10.83 7.60
CA ASP A 143 4.72 11.65 6.74
C ASP A 143 5.39 12.03 5.40
N LEU A 144 6.65 11.64 5.20
CA LEU A 144 7.38 11.84 3.95
C LEU A 144 7.40 10.58 3.06
N ASP A 145 6.87 9.49 3.55
CA ASP A 145 6.72 8.26 2.78
C ASP A 145 5.46 8.34 1.92
N ARG A 146 5.33 7.42 0.97
CA ARG A 146 4.12 7.32 0.16
C ARG A 146 2.93 6.94 1.04
N GLU A 147 1.83 7.64 0.82
CA GLU A 147 0.61 7.42 1.58
C GLU A 147 -0.65 7.64 0.72
N GLY A 148 -1.78 7.21 1.24
CA GLY A 148 -3.10 7.35 0.60
C GLY A 148 -3.43 6.23 -0.38
N LEU A 149 -4.72 6.01 -0.55
CA LEU A 149 -5.31 5.13 -1.55
C LEU A 149 -5.84 5.98 -2.70
N LEU A 150 -5.42 5.69 -3.94
CA LEU A 150 -5.94 6.39 -5.12
C LEU A 150 -7.44 6.09 -5.27
N VAL A 151 -8.26 7.14 -5.29
CA VAL A 151 -9.73 7.05 -5.42
C VAL A 151 -10.26 7.81 -6.64
N GLU A 152 -9.48 8.77 -7.15
CA GLU A 152 -9.80 9.56 -8.35
C GLU A 152 -8.52 9.82 -9.15
N GLY A 153 -8.65 10.02 -10.47
CA GLY A 153 -7.51 10.35 -11.33
C GLY A 153 -6.70 9.13 -11.79
N PHE A 154 -7.32 7.96 -11.91
CA PHE A 154 -6.69 6.71 -12.38
C PHE A 154 -6.09 6.80 -13.79
N ASP A 155 -6.47 7.81 -14.57
CA ASP A 155 -5.97 8.14 -15.91
C ASP A 155 -4.69 8.99 -15.88
N ARG A 156 -4.24 9.43 -14.71
CA ARG A 156 -3.08 10.30 -14.52
C ARG A 156 -1.90 9.54 -13.96
N VAL A 157 -0.70 9.98 -14.33
CA VAL A 157 0.54 9.50 -13.70
C VAL A 157 0.58 10.00 -12.26
N SER A 158 0.78 9.10 -11.31
CA SER A 158 0.85 9.42 -9.88
C SER A 158 2.05 10.31 -9.55
N CYS A 159 1.89 11.14 -8.53
CA CYS A 159 3.01 11.85 -7.93
C CYS A 159 3.93 10.86 -7.19
N TRP A 160 5.18 11.26 -6.95
CA TRP A 160 6.16 10.49 -6.21
C TRP A 160 5.69 10.07 -4.80
N PHE A 161 4.88 10.90 -4.14
CA PHE A 161 4.45 10.70 -2.74
C PHE A 161 3.18 9.85 -2.59
N THR A 162 2.60 9.39 -3.69
CA THR A 162 1.34 8.63 -3.67
C THR A 162 1.51 7.26 -4.31
N TYR A 163 0.63 6.33 -3.91
CA TYR A 163 0.56 5.02 -4.53
C TYR A 163 -0.38 5.04 -5.73
N TYR A 164 -0.04 4.26 -6.75
CA TYR A 164 -1.03 3.81 -7.72
C TYR A 164 -1.70 2.54 -7.19
N ASN A 165 -2.99 2.42 -7.37
CA ASN A 165 -3.74 1.19 -7.16
C ASN A 165 -4.90 1.11 -8.15
N HIS A 166 -5.42 -0.09 -8.38
CA HIS A 166 -6.60 -0.27 -9.21
C HIS A 166 -7.89 0.23 -8.55
N PRO A 167 -8.92 0.62 -9.34
CA PRO A 167 -10.19 1.13 -8.80
C PRO A 167 -10.92 0.17 -7.84
N TYR A 168 -10.76 -1.16 -8.00
CA TYR A 168 -11.44 -2.14 -7.15
C TYR A 168 -10.99 -2.14 -5.68
N TYR A 169 -9.86 -1.49 -5.34
CA TYR A 169 -9.36 -1.46 -3.97
C TYR A 169 -10.36 -0.84 -3.00
N LEU A 170 -11.00 0.27 -3.37
CA LEU A 170 -12.00 0.91 -2.53
C LEU A 170 -13.17 -0.01 -2.20
N GLU A 171 -13.64 -0.80 -3.18
CA GLU A 171 -14.71 -1.78 -2.97
C GLU A 171 -14.29 -2.87 -1.98
N HIS A 172 -13.05 -3.39 -2.11
CA HIS A 172 -12.52 -4.39 -1.18
C HIS A 172 -12.40 -3.85 0.25
N LEU A 173 -11.84 -2.65 0.43
CA LEU A 173 -11.71 -2.05 1.77
C LEU A 173 -13.09 -1.79 2.40
N THR A 174 -14.03 -1.25 1.63
CA THR A 174 -15.41 -1.03 2.10
C THR A 174 -16.08 -2.34 2.52
N ARG A 175 -15.90 -3.42 1.73
CA ARG A 175 -16.44 -4.76 2.04
C ARG A 175 -15.82 -5.33 3.33
N LEU A 176 -14.56 -5.01 3.62
CA LEU A 176 -13.87 -5.41 4.84
C LEU A 176 -14.24 -4.56 6.06
N GLY A 177 -15.05 -3.50 5.88
CA GLY A 177 -15.51 -2.62 6.96
C GLY A 177 -14.59 -1.44 7.24
N TYR A 178 -13.65 -1.14 6.33
CA TYR A 178 -12.84 0.08 6.42
C TYR A 178 -13.66 1.29 5.96
N GLU A 179 -13.51 2.40 6.68
CA GLU A 179 -14.16 3.67 6.41
C GLU A 179 -13.13 4.74 6.04
N LYS A 180 -13.58 5.76 5.31
CA LYS A 180 -12.72 6.88 4.94
C LYS A 180 -12.35 7.72 6.17
N ASP A 181 -11.07 7.97 6.38
CA ASP A 181 -10.54 8.84 7.44
C ASP A 181 -10.33 10.27 6.91
N VAL A 182 -9.45 10.46 5.91
CA VAL A 182 -9.06 11.78 5.38
C VAL A 182 -8.89 11.73 3.87
N ASP A 183 -9.13 12.86 3.21
CA ASP A 183 -8.80 13.05 1.79
C ASP A 183 -7.48 13.80 1.62
N TRP A 184 -6.64 13.30 0.72
CA TRP A 184 -5.46 13.97 0.21
C TRP A 184 -5.74 14.44 -1.21
N VAL A 185 -5.31 15.65 -1.55
CA VAL A 185 -5.59 16.26 -2.85
C VAL A 185 -4.29 16.65 -3.54
N GLU A 186 -4.07 16.13 -4.73
CA GLU A 186 -2.97 16.59 -5.60
C GLU A 186 -3.42 17.77 -6.46
N ASN A 187 -2.58 18.81 -6.53
CA ASN A 187 -2.82 19.97 -7.34
C ASN A 187 -1.75 20.14 -8.41
N LEU A 188 -2.13 20.12 -9.68
CA LEU A 188 -1.25 20.44 -10.79
C LEU A 188 -1.16 21.95 -10.98
N ILE A 189 0.02 22.51 -10.77
CA ILE A 189 0.30 23.94 -10.98
C ILE A 189 1.02 24.11 -12.31
N HIS A 190 0.38 24.78 -13.26
CA HIS A 190 1.01 25.15 -14.53
C HIS A 190 1.92 26.38 -14.32
N ILE A 191 3.21 26.16 -14.48
CA ILE A 191 4.18 27.26 -14.43
C ILE A 191 4.28 27.90 -15.82
N PRO A 192 4.04 29.21 -15.97
CA PRO A 192 4.20 29.91 -17.25
C PRO A 192 5.62 29.70 -17.78
N GLN A 193 5.74 29.23 -19.03
CA GLN A 193 7.02 28.99 -19.69
C GLN A 193 7.74 30.28 -20.11
N SER A 194 7.01 31.41 -20.18
CA SER A 194 7.53 32.73 -20.55
C SER A 194 6.70 33.84 -19.91
N GLY A 195 7.32 35.01 -19.75
CA GLY A 195 6.66 36.18 -19.19
C GLY A 195 7.27 36.61 -17.83
N PRO A 196 6.96 37.83 -17.37
CA PRO A 196 7.44 38.30 -16.08
C PRO A 196 6.83 37.50 -14.93
N ILE A 197 7.61 37.28 -13.88
CA ILE A 197 7.09 36.68 -12.64
C ILE A 197 5.96 37.58 -12.11
N PRO A 198 4.76 37.04 -11.83
CA PRO A 198 3.67 37.82 -11.27
C PRO A 198 4.13 38.63 -10.04
N GLU A 199 3.76 39.89 -9.94
CA GLU A 199 4.23 40.79 -8.87
C GLU A 199 4.02 40.21 -7.46
N ARG A 200 2.91 39.50 -7.24
CA ARG A 200 2.64 38.81 -5.97
C ARG A 200 3.71 37.79 -5.60
N TRP A 201 4.26 37.05 -6.58
CA TRP A 201 5.31 36.06 -6.36
C TRP A 201 6.65 36.72 -6.08
N ALA A 202 6.96 37.81 -6.79
CA ALA A 202 8.15 38.62 -6.52
C ALA A 202 8.11 39.22 -5.10
N LYS A 203 6.94 39.68 -4.64
CA LYS A 203 6.74 40.17 -3.26
C LYS A 203 6.97 39.07 -2.23
N ILE A 204 6.42 37.87 -2.44
CA ILE A 204 6.61 36.71 -1.53
C ILE A 204 8.07 36.31 -1.50
N SER A 205 8.72 36.16 -2.64
CA SER A 205 10.15 35.83 -2.73
C SER A 205 11.01 36.84 -1.97
N ASN A 206 10.77 38.13 -2.15
CA ASN A 206 11.49 39.19 -1.45
C ASN A 206 11.22 39.23 0.06
N PHE A 207 10.08 38.71 0.52
CA PHE A 207 9.78 38.59 1.95
C PHE A 207 10.52 37.41 2.58
N VAL A 208 10.56 36.27 1.88
CA VAL A 208 11.22 35.04 2.38
C VAL A 208 12.76 35.15 2.38
N LEU A 209 13.33 35.95 1.46
CA LEU A 209 14.79 36.14 1.33
C LEU A 209 15.36 37.25 2.22
N ARG A 210 14.57 37.89 3.07
CA ARG A 210 15.02 38.87 4.09
C ARG A 210 15.18 38.23 5.45
#